data_381260e374e99b5b3535f55122887f5e
#
_entry.id   381260e374e99b5b3535f55122887f5e
#
_cell.length_a   1.000
_cell.length_b   1.000
_cell.length_c   1.000
_cell.angle_alpha   90.00
_cell.angle_beta   90.00
_cell.angle_gamma   90.00
#
_symmetry.space_group_name_H-M   'P 1'
#
loop_
_entity.id
_entity.type
_entity.pdbx_description
1 polymer ?
#
loop_
_entity_poly.entity_id
_entity_poly.type
_entity_poly.pdbx_seq_one_letter_code
_entity_poly.pdbx_strand_id
1 'polypeptide(L)' 'MTRCISMDPNILLGIANDKLRHECQSLESLAAMMDVEQQQLKNRLAEIGFHYEVELNQFKPDLK' A
#
# COMPACT_ATOMS: atom_id res chain seq x y z
N MET A 1 4.50 -12.81 -10.77
CA MET A 1 5.70 -12.31 -10.11
C MET A 1 5.48 -10.92 -9.57
N THR A 2 5.77 -10.73 -8.32
CA THR A 2 5.41 -9.51 -7.65
C THR A 2 6.61 -8.60 -7.44
N ARG A 3 7.00 -7.93 -8.47
CA ARG A 3 8.19 -7.10 -8.43
C ARG A 3 8.09 -5.96 -7.44
N CYS A 4 6.89 -5.42 -7.26
CA CYS A 4 6.71 -4.28 -6.35
C CYS A 4 7.00 -4.66 -4.91
N ILE A 5 6.86 -5.93 -4.58
CA ILE A 5 7.05 -6.37 -3.20
C ILE A 5 8.50 -6.35 -2.79
N SER A 6 9.42 -6.43 -3.73
CA SER A 6 10.83 -6.36 -3.38
C SER A 6 11.33 -4.93 -3.20
N MET A 7 10.44 -3.96 -3.40
CA MET A 7 10.78 -2.56 -3.22
C MET A 7 10.91 -2.23 -1.73
N ASP A 8 11.76 -1.27 -1.43
CA ASP A 8 11.89 -0.78 -0.06
C ASP A 8 10.49 -0.35 0.44
N PRO A 9 10.08 -0.80 1.63
CA PRO A 9 8.75 -0.44 2.13
C PRO A 9 8.51 1.07 2.21
N ASN A 10 9.54 1.85 2.49
CA ASN A 10 9.38 3.30 2.54
C ASN A 10 9.08 3.88 1.17
N ILE A 11 9.71 3.36 0.15
CA ILE A 11 9.44 3.78 -1.21
C ILE A 11 8.07 3.31 -1.64
N LEU A 12 7.75 2.07 -1.30
CA LEU A 12 6.45 1.51 -1.62
C LEU A 12 5.33 2.33 -0.98
N LEU A 13 5.54 2.77 0.26
CA LEU A 13 4.54 3.58 0.95
C LEU A 13 4.21 4.84 0.17
N GLY A 14 5.25 5.53 -0.30
CA GLY A 14 5.04 6.76 -1.07
C GLY A 14 4.27 6.50 -2.34
N ILE A 15 4.67 5.45 -3.06
CA ILE A 15 4.01 5.10 -4.31
C ILE A 15 2.57 4.70 -4.06
N ALA A 16 2.35 3.86 -3.05
CA ALA A 16 1.00 3.37 -2.75
C ALA A 16 0.06 4.51 -2.41
N ASN A 17 0.49 5.40 -1.52
CA ASN A 17 -0.35 6.52 -1.13
C ASN A 17 -0.61 7.48 -2.28
N ASP A 18 0.39 7.70 -3.10
CA ASP A 18 0.22 8.57 -4.26
C ASP A 18 -0.83 8.00 -5.21
N LYS A 19 -0.75 6.71 -5.49
CA LYS A 19 -1.71 6.06 -6.37
C LYS A 19 -3.11 6.07 -5.76
N LEU A 20 -3.21 5.80 -4.46
CA LEU A 20 -4.50 5.80 -3.81
C LEU A 20 -5.15 7.18 -3.82
N ARG A 21 -4.33 8.22 -3.80
CA ARG A 21 -4.83 9.57 -3.81
C ARG A 21 -5.31 10.00 -5.20
N HIS A 22 -4.62 9.56 -6.24
CA HIS A 22 -4.85 10.09 -7.58
C HIS A 22 -5.47 9.12 -8.56
N GLU A 23 -5.20 7.83 -8.44
CA GLU A 23 -5.56 6.89 -9.49
C GLU A 23 -6.41 5.73 -9.02
N CYS A 24 -6.27 5.32 -7.79
CA CYS A 24 -6.95 4.13 -7.29
C CYS A 24 -7.97 4.51 -6.24
N GLN A 25 -9.12 3.86 -6.29
CA GLN A 25 -10.20 4.19 -5.37
C GLN A 25 -10.18 3.31 -4.13
N SER A 26 -9.36 2.28 -4.13
CA SER A 26 -9.31 1.36 -3.01
C SER A 26 -8.02 0.57 -3.05
N LEU A 27 -7.76 -0.12 -1.94
CA LEU A 27 -6.60 -0.98 -1.88
C LEU A 27 -6.67 -2.09 -2.92
N GLU A 28 -7.87 -2.58 -3.18
CA GLU A 28 -8.07 -3.59 -4.19
C GLU A 28 -7.64 -3.08 -5.57
N SER A 29 -8.02 -1.86 -5.91
CA SER A 29 -7.61 -1.26 -7.18
C SER A 29 -6.10 -1.12 -7.25
N LEU A 30 -5.49 -0.67 -6.15
CA LEU A 30 -4.06 -0.51 -6.12
C LEU A 30 -3.34 -1.84 -6.33
N ALA A 31 -3.80 -2.87 -5.63
CA ALA A 31 -3.18 -4.19 -5.76
C ALA A 31 -3.29 -4.71 -7.19
N ALA A 32 -4.43 -4.50 -7.80
CA ALA A 32 -4.61 -4.94 -9.19
C ALA A 32 -3.69 -4.18 -10.14
N MET A 33 -3.56 -2.88 -9.92
CA MET A 33 -2.70 -2.05 -10.76
C MET A 33 -1.24 -2.50 -10.64
N MET A 34 -0.82 -2.85 -9.44
CA MET A 34 0.57 -3.23 -9.21
C MET A 34 0.82 -4.72 -9.40
N ASP A 35 -0.24 -5.46 -9.73
CA ASP A 35 -0.14 -6.89 -9.99
C ASP A 35 0.39 -7.64 -8.78
N VAL A 36 -0.13 -7.30 -7.61
CA VAL A 36 0.20 -7.98 -6.36
C VAL A 36 -1.09 -8.21 -5.59
N GLU A 37 -1.00 -8.99 -4.53
CA GLU A 37 -2.16 -9.22 -3.68
C GLU A 37 -2.26 -8.16 -2.60
N GLN A 38 -3.49 -7.85 -2.20
CA GLN A 38 -3.70 -6.87 -1.16
C GLN A 38 -2.95 -7.22 0.10
N GLN A 39 -2.95 -8.50 0.47
CA GLN A 39 -2.29 -8.93 1.69
C GLN A 39 -0.79 -8.68 1.62
N GLN A 40 -0.22 -8.83 0.44
CA GLN A 40 1.22 -8.58 0.28
C GLN A 40 1.55 -7.12 0.50
N LEU A 41 0.71 -6.23 -0.01
CA LEU A 41 0.90 -4.81 0.21
C LEU A 41 0.79 -4.47 1.70
N LYS A 42 -0.24 -5.01 2.34
CA LYS A 42 -0.43 -4.75 3.76
C LYS A 42 0.72 -5.27 4.58
N ASN A 43 1.18 -6.49 4.29
CA ASN A 43 2.28 -7.08 5.05
C ASN A 43 3.56 -6.27 4.87
N ARG A 44 3.81 -5.84 3.66
CA ARG A 44 5.03 -5.11 3.37
C ARG A 44 5.07 -3.78 4.12
N LEU A 45 3.96 -3.08 4.10
CA LEU A 45 3.90 -1.79 4.77
C LEU A 45 3.77 -1.92 6.28
N ALA A 46 3.26 -3.05 6.76
CA ALA A 46 3.23 -3.30 8.19
C ALA A 46 4.65 -3.40 8.76
N GLU A 47 5.62 -3.77 7.94
CA GLU A 47 7.00 -3.87 8.39
C GLU A 47 7.55 -2.54 8.88
N ILE A 48 7.01 -1.45 8.38
CA ILE A 48 7.44 -0.12 8.81
C ILE A 48 6.35 0.58 9.63
N GLY A 49 5.39 -0.20 10.14
CA GLY A 49 4.39 0.32 11.05
C GLY A 49 3.27 1.09 10.41
N PHE A 50 2.90 0.73 9.20
CA PHE A 50 1.79 1.38 8.52
C PHE A 50 0.66 0.39 8.26
N HIS A 51 -0.55 0.89 8.27
CA HIS A 51 -1.74 0.09 7.97
C HIS A 51 -2.65 0.86 7.04
N TYR A 52 -3.51 0.13 6.34
CA TYR A 52 -4.44 0.76 5.40
C TYR A 52 -5.67 1.26 6.14
N GLU A 53 -5.97 2.55 5.94
CA GLU A 53 -7.16 3.18 6.52
C GLU A 53 -8.23 3.27 5.44
N VAL A 54 -9.27 2.48 5.58
CA VAL A 54 -10.33 2.42 4.58
C VAL A 54 -11.01 3.77 4.42
N GLU A 55 -11.26 4.45 5.50
CA GLU A 55 -11.99 5.71 5.45
C GLU A 55 -11.24 6.79 4.72
N LEU A 56 -9.92 6.75 4.79
CA LEU A 56 -9.09 7.74 4.15
C LEU A 56 -8.54 7.28 2.82
N ASN A 57 -8.66 6.00 2.55
CA ASN A 57 -8.07 5.38 1.36
C ASN A 57 -6.58 5.69 1.29
N GLN A 58 -5.90 5.52 2.42
CA GLN A 58 -4.48 5.84 2.55
C GLN A 58 -3.85 4.91 3.56
N PHE A 59 -2.55 4.73 3.46
CA PHE A 59 -1.81 4.04 4.51
C PHE A 59 -1.39 5.06 5.55
N LYS A 60 -1.65 4.74 6.80
CA LYS A 60 -1.36 5.63 7.92
C LYS A 60 -0.47 4.92 8.92
N PRO A 61 0.35 5.65 9.65
CA PRO A 61 1.19 5.02 10.67
C PRO A 61 0.35 4.47 11.80
N ASP A 62 0.82 3.35 12.34
CA ASP A 62 0.19 2.78 13.53
C ASP A 62 0.47 3.71 14.68
N LEU A 63 -0.57 4.10 15.38
CA LEU A 63 -0.43 5.00 16.53
C LEU A 63 -0.62 4.22 17.81
N LYS A 64 0.13 4.58 18.80
CA LYS A 64 0.02 3.90 20.09
C LYS A 64 -0.68 4.76 21.10
#